data_fcf612ab2fba2e56bfd02277648f4b56
#
_entry.id   fcf612ab2fba2e56bfd02277648f4b56
#
_cell.length_a   1.000
_cell.length_b   1.000
_cell.length_c   1.000
_cell.angle_alpha   90.00
_cell.angle_beta   90.00
_cell.angle_gamma   90.00
#
_symmetry.space_group_name_H-M   'P 1'
#
loop_
_entity.id
_entity.type
_entity.pdbx_description
1 polymer ?
#
loop_
_entity_poly.entity_id
_entity_poly.type
_entity_poly.pdbx_seq_one_letter_code
_entity_poly.pdbx_strand_id
1 'polypeptide(L)'
;MHIGLEEYRAIKRISKRDADYDTFRREALVLKELRHPGIPMIYDLEEDSEFFYLIEEYLEGYSLYALIVNQGPIQEAEAVRYGMQVCGLVAYMHSACEIPILHLDLQPNNLIICNGTVKLIDFDHAAGCRWANTAPKRFGTVGCAAPEQYASDRMLDQRTDIYAIGAVLRFMTAGTLREEAGQSDALSEAFERIIRKCMDSDMEKRRMRFRRCVPGS
;
A
#
# COMPACT_ATOMS: atom_id res chain seq x y z
N MET A 1 7.47 0.68 -24.25
CA MET A 1 8.94 0.84 -24.43
C MET A 1 9.19 2.24 -24.99
N HIS A 2 10.06 3.02 -24.38
CA HIS A 2 10.49 4.32 -24.93
C HIS A 2 11.51 4.06 -26.04
N ILE A 3 11.10 4.21 -27.30
CA ILE A 3 11.87 3.78 -28.48
C ILE A 3 13.26 4.44 -28.58
N GLY A 4 13.42 5.66 -28.05
CA GLY A 4 14.68 6.41 -28.13
C GLY A 4 15.71 6.03 -27.06
N LEU A 5 15.33 5.36 -25.97
CA LEU A 5 16.21 5.01 -24.84
C LEU A 5 16.18 3.51 -24.53
N GLU A 6 15.39 2.71 -25.28
CA GLU A 6 15.18 1.28 -25.07
C GLU A 6 14.72 0.93 -23.63
N GLU A 7 14.09 1.87 -22.93
CA GLU A 7 13.63 1.68 -21.58
C GLU A 7 12.12 1.37 -21.52
N TYR A 8 11.73 0.47 -20.62
CA TYR A 8 10.34 0.18 -20.36
C TYR A 8 9.71 1.25 -19.46
N ARG A 9 8.45 1.55 -19.70
CA ARG A 9 7.59 2.37 -18.82
C ARG A 9 6.30 1.65 -18.59
N ALA A 10 5.74 1.79 -17.40
CA ALA A 10 4.38 1.38 -17.13
C ALA A 10 3.44 2.53 -17.52
N ILE A 11 2.31 2.18 -18.15
CA ILE A 11 1.28 3.15 -18.54
C ILE A 11 -0.03 2.70 -17.93
N LYS A 12 -0.50 3.46 -16.93
CA LYS A 12 -1.83 3.31 -16.36
C LYS A 12 -2.80 4.14 -17.19
N ARG A 13 -3.79 3.47 -17.79
CA ARG A 13 -4.83 4.11 -18.61
C ARG A 13 -6.15 4.12 -17.86
N ILE A 14 -6.74 5.28 -17.71
CA ILE A 14 -8.00 5.50 -16.99
C ILE A 14 -9.00 6.16 -17.92
N SER A 15 -10.19 5.55 -18.06
CA SER A 15 -11.25 6.10 -18.91
C SER A 15 -11.80 7.39 -18.30
N LYS A 16 -11.99 8.43 -19.11
CA LYS A 16 -12.65 9.68 -18.73
C LYS A 16 -14.13 9.52 -18.36
N ARG A 17 -14.71 8.32 -18.64
CA ARG A 17 -16.06 7.98 -18.19
C ARG A 17 -16.09 7.51 -16.75
N ASP A 18 -14.98 6.92 -16.27
CA ASP A 18 -14.88 6.27 -14.96
C ASP A 18 -14.21 7.16 -13.90
N ALA A 19 -13.45 8.15 -14.35
CA ALA A 19 -12.78 9.10 -13.47
C ALA A 19 -12.81 10.51 -14.05
N ASP A 20 -12.96 11.51 -13.17
CA ASP A 20 -12.74 12.91 -13.52
C ASP A 20 -11.23 13.26 -13.49
N TYR A 21 -10.90 14.39 -14.09
CA TYR A 21 -9.53 14.90 -14.14
C TYR A 21 -8.93 15.15 -12.73
N ASP A 22 -9.74 15.59 -11.79
CA ASP A 22 -9.26 15.93 -10.44
C ASP A 22 -8.87 14.67 -9.65
N THR A 23 -9.61 13.58 -9.82
CA THR A 23 -9.28 12.27 -9.23
C THR A 23 -7.98 11.73 -9.83
N PHE A 24 -7.85 11.73 -11.15
CA PHE A 24 -6.63 11.30 -11.84
C PHE A 24 -5.41 12.14 -11.44
N ARG A 25 -5.55 13.47 -11.44
CA ARG A 25 -4.47 14.39 -11.09
C ARG A 25 -4.02 14.24 -9.64
N ARG A 26 -4.93 13.83 -8.73
CA ARG A 26 -4.61 13.66 -7.30
C ARG A 26 -3.56 12.59 -7.08
N GLU A 27 -3.71 11.41 -7.71
CA GLU A 27 -2.69 10.35 -7.65
C GLU A 27 -1.32 10.88 -8.07
N ALA A 28 -1.26 11.54 -9.19
CA ALA A 28 -0.02 12.11 -9.70
C ALA A 28 0.60 13.17 -8.76
N LEU A 29 -0.23 14.01 -8.14
CA LEU A 29 0.25 15.00 -7.18
C LEU A 29 0.79 14.35 -5.91
N VAL A 30 0.13 13.29 -5.42
CA VAL A 30 0.63 12.51 -4.27
C VAL A 30 1.99 11.88 -4.61
N LEU A 31 2.08 11.19 -5.74
CA LEU A 31 3.32 10.54 -6.16
C LEU A 31 4.46 11.55 -6.43
N LYS A 32 4.15 12.74 -6.90
CA LYS A 32 5.14 13.82 -7.12
C LYS A 32 5.82 14.26 -5.82
N GLU A 33 5.08 14.25 -4.71
CA GLU A 33 5.60 14.61 -3.39
C GLU A 33 6.41 13.46 -2.75
N LEU A 34 6.20 12.22 -3.20
CA LEU A 34 6.84 11.04 -2.65
C LEU A 34 8.09 10.66 -3.47
N ARG A 35 9.27 10.76 -2.86
CA ARG A 35 10.55 10.38 -3.47
C ARG A 35 11.23 9.31 -2.62
N HIS A 36 10.99 8.06 -2.97
CA HIS A 36 11.54 6.91 -2.26
C HIS A 36 11.84 5.76 -3.22
N PRO A 37 12.96 5.06 -3.09
CA PRO A 37 13.31 3.95 -3.99
C PRO A 37 12.27 2.83 -4.07
N GLY A 38 11.41 2.70 -3.07
CA GLY A 38 10.32 1.73 -3.03
C GLY A 38 8.99 2.24 -3.57
N ILE A 39 8.93 3.44 -4.17
CA ILE A 39 7.75 4.04 -4.78
C ILE A 39 8.11 4.38 -6.23
N PRO A 40 7.29 3.99 -7.24
CA PRO A 40 7.61 4.26 -8.64
C PRO A 40 7.67 5.76 -8.92
N MET A 41 8.60 6.14 -9.78
CA MET A 41 8.73 7.51 -10.25
C MET A 41 7.68 7.78 -11.34
N ILE A 42 6.99 8.92 -11.24
CA ILE A 42 6.18 9.43 -12.35
C ILE A 42 7.09 10.14 -13.34
N TYR A 43 6.90 9.84 -14.61
CA TYR A 43 7.58 10.49 -15.73
C TYR A 43 6.70 11.53 -16.40
N ASP A 44 5.42 11.21 -16.66
CA ASP A 44 4.53 12.11 -17.37
C ASP A 44 3.04 11.81 -17.11
N LEU A 45 2.21 12.79 -17.44
CA LEU A 45 0.76 12.73 -17.45
C LEU A 45 0.26 13.20 -18.82
N GLU A 46 -0.44 12.33 -19.51
CA GLU A 46 -0.99 12.64 -20.82
C GLU A 46 -2.51 12.36 -20.86
N GLU A 47 -3.16 12.89 -21.87
CA GLU A 47 -4.57 12.63 -22.13
C GLU A 47 -4.89 12.70 -23.63
N ASP A 48 -5.90 11.95 -24.03
CA ASP A 48 -6.57 12.09 -25.31
C ASP A 48 -8.08 12.37 -25.13
N SER A 49 -8.88 12.17 -26.16
CA SER A 49 -10.34 12.40 -26.09
C SER A 49 -11.07 11.46 -25.14
N GLU A 50 -10.53 10.26 -24.86
CA GLU A 50 -11.23 9.19 -24.15
C GLU A 50 -10.56 8.77 -22.85
N PHE A 51 -9.22 8.97 -22.72
CA PHE A 51 -8.43 8.44 -21.63
C PHE A 51 -7.47 9.45 -21.03
N PHE A 52 -7.15 9.24 -19.75
CA PHE A 52 -5.97 9.77 -19.06
C PHE A 52 -4.89 8.68 -19.02
N TYR A 53 -3.62 9.10 -19.09
CA TYR A 53 -2.45 8.23 -19.05
C TYR A 53 -1.47 8.71 -17.99
N LEU A 54 -1.17 7.85 -17.02
CA LEU A 54 -0.08 8.05 -16.07
C LEU A 54 1.10 7.21 -16.54
N ILE A 55 2.23 7.87 -16.84
CA ILE A 55 3.44 7.22 -17.31
C ILE A 55 4.43 7.15 -16.14
N GLU A 56 4.75 5.94 -15.71
CA GLU A 56 5.53 5.69 -14.50
C GLU A 56 6.65 4.66 -14.72
N GLU A 57 7.50 4.51 -13.70
CA GLU A 57 8.57 3.53 -13.67
C GLU A 57 8.01 2.11 -13.87
N TYR A 58 8.58 1.39 -14.84
CA TYR A 58 8.29 -0.04 -15.00
C TYR A 58 9.05 -0.83 -13.93
N LEU A 59 8.33 -1.64 -13.18
CA LEU A 59 8.87 -2.48 -12.12
C LEU A 59 8.95 -3.94 -12.60
N GLU A 60 10.15 -4.46 -12.71
CA GLU A 60 10.36 -5.87 -13.02
C GLU A 60 10.24 -6.72 -11.75
N GLY A 61 9.12 -7.42 -11.61
CA GLY A 61 8.82 -8.21 -10.41
C GLY A 61 7.43 -8.82 -10.44
N TYR A 62 7.05 -9.42 -9.33
CA TYR A 62 5.74 -10.06 -9.15
C TYR A 62 5.01 -9.41 -7.98
N SER A 63 3.69 -9.30 -8.06
CA SER A 63 2.93 -8.86 -6.88
C SER A 63 3.07 -9.89 -5.75
N LEU A 64 3.06 -9.40 -4.52
CA LEU A 64 3.05 -10.26 -3.34
C LEU A 64 1.85 -11.23 -3.38
N TYR A 65 0.72 -10.78 -3.94
CA TYR A 65 -0.43 -11.65 -4.18
C TYR A 65 -0.08 -12.83 -5.10
N ALA A 66 0.49 -12.55 -6.26
CA ALA A 66 0.89 -13.58 -7.22
C ALA A 66 1.95 -14.53 -6.64
N LEU A 67 2.91 -13.99 -5.87
CA LEU A 67 3.92 -14.79 -5.19
C LEU A 67 3.28 -15.84 -4.27
N ILE A 68 2.39 -15.38 -3.38
CA ILE A 68 1.76 -16.25 -2.38
C ILE A 68 0.77 -17.23 -3.01
N VAL A 69 -0.01 -16.79 -4.00
CA VAL A 69 -0.95 -17.70 -4.69
C VAL A 69 -0.24 -18.80 -5.45
N ASN A 70 0.92 -18.52 -6.06
CA ASN A 70 1.66 -19.50 -6.86
C ASN A 70 2.59 -20.40 -6.03
N GLN A 71 3.16 -19.90 -4.93
CA GLN A 71 4.18 -20.61 -4.15
C GLN A 71 3.68 -21.07 -2.78
N GLY A 72 2.51 -20.59 -2.36
CA GLY A 72 1.96 -20.81 -1.00
C GLY A 72 2.47 -19.77 0.01
N PRO A 73 1.99 -19.89 1.26
CA PRO A 73 2.43 -19.02 2.36
C PRO A 73 3.94 -19.10 2.58
N ILE A 74 4.55 -17.98 2.95
CA ILE A 74 5.99 -17.89 3.25
C ILE A 74 6.24 -18.03 4.75
N GLN A 75 7.48 -18.37 5.11
CA GLN A 75 7.88 -18.52 6.50
C GLN A 75 7.93 -17.17 7.22
N GLU A 76 7.76 -17.19 8.54
CA GLU A 76 7.75 -16.00 9.41
C GLU A 76 8.97 -15.08 9.16
N ALA A 77 10.18 -15.65 9.07
CA ALA A 77 11.39 -14.86 8.86
C ALA A 77 11.34 -14.03 7.57
N GLU A 78 10.80 -14.59 6.50
CA GLU A 78 10.62 -13.87 5.24
C GLU A 78 9.46 -12.86 5.30
N ALA A 79 8.36 -13.22 5.96
CA ALA A 79 7.25 -12.31 6.20
C ALA A 79 7.70 -11.09 7.04
N VAL A 80 8.55 -11.29 8.04
CA VAL A 80 9.18 -10.21 8.81
C VAL A 80 10.04 -9.32 7.90
N ARG A 81 10.86 -9.90 7.04
CA ARG A 81 11.73 -9.16 6.12
C ARG A 81 10.95 -8.26 5.17
N TYR A 82 9.88 -8.77 4.55
CA TYR A 82 9.00 -7.97 3.70
C TYR A 82 8.15 -7.00 4.51
N GLY A 83 7.61 -7.43 5.64
CA GLY A 83 6.83 -6.58 6.54
C GLY A 83 7.58 -5.36 7.03
N MET A 84 8.87 -5.49 7.37
CA MET A 84 9.71 -4.36 7.75
C MET A 84 9.88 -3.35 6.61
N GLN A 85 10.02 -3.81 5.36
CA GLN A 85 10.10 -2.93 4.19
C GLN A 85 8.77 -2.19 3.97
N VAL A 86 7.63 -2.90 4.06
CA VAL A 86 6.29 -2.28 3.98
C VAL A 86 6.11 -1.23 5.09
N CYS A 87 6.48 -1.56 6.33
CA CYS A 87 6.44 -0.59 7.43
C CYS A 87 7.31 0.63 7.17
N GLY A 88 8.50 0.46 6.58
CA GLY A 88 9.39 1.55 6.20
C GLY A 88 8.77 2.48 5.15
N LEU A 89 8.15 1.91 4.11
CA LEU A 89 7.45 2.66 3.07
C LEU A 89 6.28 3.46 3.62
N VAL A 90 5.43 2.84 4.42
CA VAL A 90 4.28 3.51 5.05
C VAL A 90 4.74 4.59 6.03
N ALA A 91 5.76 4.31 6.85
CA ALA A 91 6.34 5.32 7.76
C ALA A 91 6.91 6.52 7.00
N TYR A 92 7.55 6.28 5.85
CA TYR A 92 8.01 7.35 4.97
C TYR A 92 6.83 8.18 4.48
N MET A 93 5.77 7.59 3.92
CA MET A 93 4.58 8.31 3.45
C MET A 93 3.94 9.15 4.54
N HIS A 94 3.85 8.60 5.75
CA HIS A 94 3.29 9.31 6.91
C HIS A 94 4.14 10.48 7.40
N SER A 95 5.41 10.58 6.99
CA SER A 95 6.36 11.60 7.44
C SER A 95 6.98 12.44 6.32
N ALA A 96 6.69 12.13 5.06
CA ALA A 96 7.28 12.80 3.90
C ALA A 96 6.82 14.25 3.73
N CYS A 97 5.60 14.55 4.15
CA CYS A 97 4.98 15.87 4.05
C CYS A 97 4.52 16.37 5.43
N GLU A 98 4.23 17.66 5.53
CA GLU A 98 3.65 18.25 6.74
C GLU A 98 2.32 17.56 7.14
N ILE A 99 1.51 17.22 6.15
CA ILE A 99 0.29 16.44 6.33
C ILE A 99 0.60 14.99 5.95
N PRO A 100 0.43 14.02 6.86
CA PRO A 100 0.65 12.61 6.57
C PRO A 100 -0.15 12.16 5.34
N ILE A 101 0.52 11.46 4.42
CA ILE A 101 -0.12 10.83 3.27
C ILE A 101 -0.49 9.41 3.67
N LEU A 102 -1.77 9.07 3.59
CA LEU A 102 -2.30 7.73 3.82
C LEU A 102 -2.41 7.01 2.48
N HIS A 103 -2.11 5.71 2.44
CA HIS A 103 -2.25 4.91 1.22
C HIS A 103 -3.70 4.46 0.99
N LEU A 104 -4.36 4.00 2.05
CA LEU A 104 -5.77 3.62 2.12
C LEU A 104 -6.21 2.40 1.29
N ASP A 105 -5.36 1.89 0.41
CA ASP A 105 -5.56 0.63 -0.31
C ASP A 105 -4.30 -0.24 -0.31
N LEU A 106 -3.63 -0.32 0.84
CA LEU A 106 -2.49 -1.22 1.01
C LEU A 106 -2.97 -2.68 0.99
N GLN A 107 -2.58 -3.42 -0.06
CA GLN A 107 -2.98 -4.80 -0.27
C GLN A 107 -1.87 -5.60 -0.98
N PRO A 108 -1.90 -6.95 -0.95
CA PRO A 108 -0.87 -7.76 -1.60
C PRO A 108 -0.68 -7.53 -3.10
N ASN A 109 -1.72 -7.11 -3.84
CA ASN A 109 -1.60 -6.77 -5.26
C ASN A 109 -0.80 -5.49 -5.50
N ASN A 110 -0.83 -4.56 -4.55
CA ASN A 110 -0.16 -3.26 -4.65
C ASN A 110 1.28 -3.28 -4.09
N LEU A 111 1.81 -4.47 -3.77
CA LEU A 111 3.18 -4.70 -3.33
C LEU A 111 3.91 -5.56 -4.35
N ILE A 112 4.86 -4.97 -5.08
CA ILE A 112 5.67 -5.68 -6.07
C ILE A 112 7.00 -6.09 -5.44
N ILE A 113 7.36 -7.37 -5.58
CA ILE A 113 8.63 -7.91 -5.13
C ILE A 113 9.61 -7.90 -6.30
N CYS A 114 10.57 -6.98 -6.25
CA CYS A 114 11.64 -6.81 -7.24
C CYS A 114 12.96 -7.26 -6.60
N ASN A 115 13.46 -8.43 -6.96
CA ASN A 115 14.73 -8.97 -6.42
C ASN A 115 14.82 -8.90 -4.88
N GLY A 116 13.76 -9.29 -4.18
CA GLY A 116 13.69 -9.28 -2.71
C GLY A 116 13.44 -7.92 -2.07
N THR A 117 13.25 -6.87 -2.88
CA THR A 117 12.86 -5.52 -2.44
C THR A 117 11.38 -5.30 -2.69
N VAL A 118 10.68 -4.73 -1.71
CA VAL A 118 9.26 -4.37 -1.83
C VAL A 118 9.14 -3.00 -2.46
N LYS A 119 8.31 -2.91 -3.50
CA LYS A 119 7.86 -1.66 -4.12
C LYS A 119 6.36 -1.51 -3.91
N LEU A 120 5.91 -0.32 -3.55
CA LEU A 120 4.50 0.01 -3.33
C LEU A 120 3.98 0.77 -4.54
N ILE A 121 2.87 0.29 -5.11
CA ILE A 121 2.23 0.84 -6.29
C ILE A 121 0.77 1.18 -6.02
N ASP A 122 0.14 1.84 -6.99
CA ASP A 122 -1.28 2.17 -7.02
C ASP A 122 -1.72 3.11 -5.89
N PHE A 123 -1.60 4.39 -6.17
CA PHE A 123 -1.90 5.48 -5.24
C PHE A 123 -3.27 6.13 -5.51
N ASP A 124 -4.19 5.44 -6.20
CA ASP A 124 -5.51 5.96 -6.55
C ASP A 124 -6.31 6.46 -5.35
N HIS A 125 -6.18 5.77 -4.24
CA HIS A 125 -6.84 6.11 -2.98
C HIS A 125 -5.97 6.91 -2.02
N ALA A 126 -4.68 7.10 -2.35
CA ALA A 126 -3.76 7.78 -1.48
C ALA A 126 -4.12 9.27 -1.34
N ALA A 127 -4.13 9.76 -0.12
CA ALA A 127 -4.51 11.12 0.16
C ALA A 127 -3.86 11.64 1.44
N GLY A 128 -3.62 12.96 1.48
CA GLY A 128 -3.31 13.61 2.75
C GLY A 128 -4.45 13.40 3.76
N CYS A 129 -4.10 13.19 5.02
CA CYS A 129 -5.03 12.82 6.09
C CYS A 129 -6.27 13.75 6.17
N ARG A 130 -6.14 15.04 5.86
CA ARG A 130 -7.26 16.00 5.80
C ARG A 130 -8.24 15.68 4.67
N TRP A 131 -7.72 15.32 3.48
CA TRP A 131 -8.54 15.00 2.31
C TRP A 131 -9.24 13.64 2.45
N ALA A 132 -8.56 12.66 3.02
CA ALA A 132 -9.11 11.33 3.27
C ALA A 132 -10.43 11.39 4.09
N ASN A 133 -10.56 12.41 4.92
CA ASN A 133 -11.73 12.60 5.77
C ASN A 133 -12.87 13.43 5.13
N THR A 134 -12.66 13.99 3.94
CA THR A 134 -13.71 14.72 3.18
C THR A 134 -14.32 13.86 2.07
N ALA A 135 -13.65 12.81 1.62
CA ALA A 135 -14.14 11.91 0.59
C ALA A 135 -15.26 10.98 1.11
N PRO A 136 -16.19 10.54 0.24
CA PRO A 136 -17.16 9.51 0.60
C PRO A 136 -16.42 8.25 1.04
N LYS A 137 -16.72 7.76 2.23
CA LYS A 137 -16.17 6.50 2.76
C LYS A 137 -16.87 5.31 2.09
N ARG A 138 -16.30 4.15 2.13
CA ARG A 138 -16.66 2.84 1.60
C ARG A 138 -15.77 2.44 0.41
N PHE A 139 -14.49 2.54 0.61
CA PHE A 139 -13.50 2.04 -0.35
C PHE A 139 -12.46 1.20 0.37
N GLY A 140 -11.72 0.44 -0.41
CA GLY A 140 -10.65 -0.42 0.05
C GLY A 140 -10.94 -1.89 -0.20
N THR A 141 -9.88 -2.68 -0.25
CA THR A 141 -9.93 -4.10 -0.57
C THR A 141 -10.44 -4.92 0.61
N VAL A 142 -11.46 -5.74 0.37
CA VAL A 142 -12.04 -6.64 1.38
C VAL A 142 -10.95 -7.52 1.99
N GLY A 143 -10.88 -7.55 3.33
CA GLY A 143 -9.87 -8.26 4.09
C GLY A 143 -8.59 -7.48 4.35
N CYS A 144 -8.35 -6.35 3.64
CA CYS A 144 -7.24 -5.43 3.88
C CYS A 144 -7.71 -4.08 4.44
N ALA A 145 -8.87 -3.59 4.01
CA ALA A 145 -9.40 -2.32 4.44
C ALA A 145 -9.82 -2.35 5.92
N ALA A 146 -9.44 -1.30 6.63
CA ALA A 146 -9.78 -1.15 8.05
C ALA A 146 -11.28 -0.86 8.26
N PRO A 147 -11.87 -1.26 9.40
CA PRO A 147 -13.29 -1.06 9.68
C PRO A 147 -13.76 0.39 9.55
N GLU A 148 -12.91 1.36 9.90
CA GLU A 148 -13.22 2.79 9.80
C GLU A 148 -13.35 3.28 8.35
N GLN A 149 -12.79 2.58 7.38
CA GLN A 149 -12.96 2.92 5.96
C GLN A 149 -14.40 2.70 5.48
N TYR A 150 -15.15 1.85 6.17
CA TYR A 150 -16.56 1.58 5.89
C TYR A 150 -17.54 2.35 6.81
N ALA A 151 -17.03 2.98 7.88
CA ALA A 151 -17.82 3.72 8.82
C ALA A 151 -17.87 5.20 8.43
N SER A 152 -19.07 5.79 8.37
CA SER A 152 -19.27 7.21 7.98
C SER A 152 -18.91 8.21 9.08
N ASP A 153 -18.87 7.76 10.33
CA ASP A 153 -18.69 8.57 11.53
C ASP A 153 -17.26 8.56 12.10
N ARG A 154 -16.36 7.80 11.49
CA ARG A 154 -14.96 7.68 11.95
C ARG A 154 -14.00 8.42 11.05
N MET A 155 -12.98 9.03 11.65
CA MET A 155 -11.88 9.68 10.94
C MET A 155 -10.84 8.65 10.54
N LEU A 156 -10.27 8.82 9.34
CA LEU A 156 -9.13 8.05 8.87
C LEU A 156 -7.83 8.74 9.30
N ASP A 157 -6.87 7.97 9.80
CA ASP A 157 -5.53 8.44 10.11
C ASP A 157 -4.48 7.35 9.84
N GLN A 158 -3.24 7.59 10.23
CA GLN A 158 -2.11 6.68 10.01
C GLN A 158 -2.39 5.24 10.51
N ARG A 159 -3.27 5.05 11.48
CA ARG A 159 -3.64 3.74 12.03
C ARG A 159 -4.51 2.93 11.07
N THR A 160 -5.11 3.58 10.08
CA THR A 160 -5.84 2.90 9.00
C THR A 160 -4.88 2.07 8.15
N ASP A 161 -3.74 2.63 7.75
CA ASP A 161 -2.72 1.88 7.02
C ASP A 161 -2.05 0.79 7.89
N ILE A 162 -1.95 1.00 9.22
CA ILE A 162 -1.44 -0.03 10.15
C ILE A 162 -2.33 -1.28 10.12
N TYR A 163 -3.64 -1.13 10.05
CA TYR A 163 -4.54 -2.28 9.90
C TYR A 163 -4.21 -3.07 8.63
N ALA A 164 -4.06 -2.39 7.52
CA ALA A 164 -3.73 -3.00 6.24
C ALA A 164 -2.36 -3.70 6.25
N ILE A 165 -1.35 -3.16 6.96
CA ILE A 165 -0.08 -3.86 7.20
C ILE A 165 -0.33 -5.20 7.90
N GLY A 166 -1.15 -5.22 8.95
CA GLY A 166 -1.52 -6.46 9.64
C GLY A 166 -2.16 -7.49 8.72
N ALA A 167 -3.07 -7.04 7.85
CA ALA A 167 -3.72 -7.91 6.86
C ALA A 167 -2.73 -8.47 5.83
N VAL A 168 -1.77 -7.67 5.37
CA VAL A 168 -0.68 -8.11 4.48
C VAL A 168 0.21 -9.14 5.16
N LEU A 169 0.61 -8.92 6.43
CA LEU A 169 1.40 -9.90 7.21
C LEU A 169 0.64 -11.23 7.34
N ARG A 170 -0.64 -11.18 7.66
CA ARG A 170 -1.50 -12.37 7.74
C ARG A 170 -1.58 -13.08 6.39
N PHE A 171 -1.78 -12.33 5.28
CA PHE A 171 -1.82 -12.93 3.95
C PHE A 171 -0.52 -13.64 3.58
N MET A 172 0.62 -13.06 3.89
CA MET A 172 1.93 -13.69 3.63
C MET A 172 2.08 -15.06 4.31
N THR A 173 1.56 -15.19 5.51
CA THR A 173 1.77 -16.41 6.33
C THR A 173 0.61 -17.38 6.32
N ALA A 174 -0.61 -16.94 5.96
CA ALA A 174 -1.80 -17.78 5.88
C ALA A 174 -2.27 -18.08 4.46
N GLY A 175 -1.77 -17.35 3.45
CA GLY A 175 -2.17 -17.50 2.03
C GLY A 175 -3.57 -16.97 1.72
N THR A 176 -4.26 -16.36 2.68
CA THR A 176 -5.63 -15.87 2.52
C THR A 176 -5.87 -14.59 3.30
N LEU A 177 -6.77 -13.75 2.78
CA LEU A 177 -7.27 -12.55 3.46
C LEU A 177 -8.51 -12.83 4.32
N ARG A 178 -9.06 -14.05 4.28
CA ARG A 178 -10.24 -14.43 5.09
C ARG A 178 -9.89 -14.57 6.56
N GLU A 179 -10.78 -14.13 7.43
CA GLU A 179 -10.58 -14.22 8.91
C GLU A 179 -10.55 -15.66 9.44
N GLU A 180 -11.21 -16.58 8.73
CA GLU A 180 -11.33 -17.99 9.08
C GLU A 180 -10.04 -18.82 8.87
N ALA A 181 -8.96 -18.22 8.40
CA ALA A 181 -7.67 -18.88 8.33
C ALA A 181 -7.25 -19.24 9.75
N GLY A 182 -7.30 -20.55 10.07
CA GLY A 182 -6.89 -21.08 11.36
C GLY A 182 -5.48 -20.59 11.73
N GLN A 183 -5.21 -20.52 13.03
CA GLN A 183 -3.87 -20.22 13.54
C GLN A 183 -2.89 -21.21 12.92
N SER A 184 -1.85 -20.70 12.29
CA SER A 184 -0.76 -21.55 11.82
C SER A 184 0.11 -21.90 13.02
N ASP A 185 0.16 -23.19 13.38
CA ASP A 185 1.04 -23.69 14.46
C ASP A 185 2.54 -23.39 14.20
N ALA A 186 2.85 -22.81 13.04
CA ALA A 186 4.20 -22.49 12.60
C ALA A 186 4.65 -21.04 12.93
N LEU A 187 3.77 -20.18 13.45
CA LEU A 187 4.10 -18.79 13.76
C LEU A 187 4.45 -18.62 15.24
N SER A 188 5.42 -17.72 15.50
CA SER A 188 5.71 -17.34 16.87
C SER A 188 4.55 -16.54 17.48
N GLU A 189 4.33 -16.74 18.80
CA GLU A 189 3.33 -15.97 19.55
C GLU A 189 3.56 -14.45 19.44
N ALA A 190 4.82 -14.05 19.33
CA ALA A 190 5.20 -12.64 19.16
C ALA A 190 4.70 -12.08 17.84
N PHE A 191 4.85 -12.83 16.73
CA PHE A 191 4.42 -12.39 15.40
C PHE A 191 2.89 -12.36 15.29
N GLU A 192 2.20 -13.38 15.80
CA GLU A 192 0.73 -13.38 15.85
C GLU A 192 0.17 -12.22 16.66
N ARG A 193 0.82 -11.89 17.78
CA ARG A 193 0.42 -10.73 18.58
C ARG A 193 0.57 -9.42 17.82
N ILE A 194 1.61 -9.29 16.99
CA ILE A 194 1.78 -8.12 16.11
C ILE A 194 0.63 -8.03 15.13
N ILE A 195 0.31 -9.12 14.41
CA ILE A 195 -0.80 -9.15 13.44
C ILE A 195 -2.12 -8.78 14.13
N ARG A 196 -2.45 -9.43 15.24
CA ARG A 196 -3.68 -9.13 16.00
C ARG A 196 -3.75 -7.67 16.45
N LYS A 197 -2.63 -7.11 16.90
CA LYS A 197 -2.58 -5.71 17.32
C LYS A 197 -2.74 -4.73 16.17
N CYS A 198 -2.16 -5.01 15.01
CA CYS A 198 -2.36 -4.20 13.81
C CYS A 198 -3.82 -4.24 13.35
N MET A 199 -4.46 -5.39 13.41
CA MET A 199 -5.82 -5.63 12.93
C MET A 199 -6.89 -5.47 14.01
N ASP A 200 -6.60 -4.87 15.17
CA ASP A 200 -7.62 -4.58 16.16
C ASP A 200 -8.70 -3.65 15.58
N SER A 201 -9.97 -3.96 15.79
CA SER A 201 -11.09 -3.13 15.32
C SER A 201 -11.13 -1.76 15.98
N ASP A 202 -10.55 -1.64 17.16
CA ASP A 202 -10.38 -0.38 17.88
C ASP A 202 -9.05 0.28 17.45
N MET A 203 -9.15 1.40 16.73
CA MET A 203 -7.98 2.17 16.28
C MET A 203 -7.02 2.55 17.42
N GLU A 204 -7.55 2.83 18.63
CA GLU A 204 -6.72 3.24 19.77
C GLU A 204 -5.76 2.14 20.24
N LYS A 205 -6.09 0.89 19.95
CA LYS A 205 -5.24 -0.26 20.28
C LYS A 205 -4.15 -0.55 19.23
N ARG A 206 -4.23 0.06 18.04
CA ARG A 206 -3.27 -0.14 16.94
C ARG A 206 -2.01 0.69 17.06
N ARG A 207 -1.60 1.13 18.25
CA ARG A 207 -0.41 1.99 18.41
C ARG A 207 0.85 1.24 18.00
N MET A 208 1.43 1.58 16.83
CA MET A 208 2.81 1.27 16.48
C MET A 208 3.67 2.53 16.68
N ARG A 209 4.74 2.39 17.43
CA ARG A 209 5.79 3.42 17.49
C ARG A 209 6.81 3.07 16.41
N PHE A 210 6.72 3.71 15.25
CA PHE A 210 7.84 3.71 14.31
C PHE A 210 9.01 4.45 14.98
N ARG A 211 10.03 3.72 15.44
CA ARG A 211 11.30 4.39 15.78
C ARG A 211 11.88 4.90 14.47
N ARG A 212 12.12 6.20 14.38
CA ARG A 212 12.90 6.75 13.28
C ARG A 212 14.24 6.00 13.26
N CYS A 213 14.47 5.16 12.26
CA CYS A 213 15.82 4.80 11.87
C CYS A 213 16.44 6.09 11.28
N VAL A 214 17.12 6.87 12.09
CA VAL A 214 18.02 7.91 11.60
C VAL A 214 19.15 7.14 10.92
N PRO A 215 19.40 7.31 9.60
CA PRO A 215 20.61 6.77 9.00
C PRO A 215 21.78 7.39 9.77
N GLY A 216 22.67 6.56 10.29
CA GLY A 216 23.83 6.99 11.03
C GLY A 216 24.65 8.01 10.24
N SER A 217 24.95 9.11 10.87
CA SER A 217 25.96 10.09 10.48
C SER A 217 27.34 9.45 10.36
#